data_16b7e33f32bf57641f7520692650715c
#
_entry.id   16b7e33f32bf57641f7520692650715c
#
_cell.length_a   1.000
_cell.length_b   1.000
_cell.length_c   1.000
_cell.angle_alpha   90.00
_cell.angle_beta   90.00
_cell.angle_gamma   90.00
#
_symmetry.space_group_name_H-M   'P 1'
#
loop_
_entity.id
_entity.type
_entity.pdbx_description
1 polymer ?
#
loop_
_entity_poly.entity_id
_entity_poly.type
_entity_poly.pdbx_seq_one_letter_code
_entity_poly.pdbx_strand_id
1 'polypeptide(L)'
;MGKTKIIFLDTFIENLASVSFFIESKGLPQTAILLKEKVYDFIEDLNFDKTEYARCRDSERANSGLKCIPFNKKYTIVFYQMDDEVIIIEFVASKMIHW
;
A
#
# COMPACT_ATOMS: atom_id res chain seq x y z
N MET A 1 8.24 -19.24 -15.24
CA MET A 1 8.25 -18.93 -13.87
C MET A 1 8.87 -17.57 -13.58
N GLY A 2 8.17 -16.55 -13.62
CA GLY A 2 8.68 -15.24 -13.35
C GLY A 2 8.35 -14.79 -11.95
N LYS A 3 8.99 -13.74 -11.54
CA LYS A 3 8.61 -13.05 -10.32
C LYS A 3 7.34 -12.28 -10.61
N THR A 4 6.52 -12.10 -9.58
CA THR A 4 5.34 -11.27 -9.68
C THR A 4 5.77 -9.85 -10.01
N LYS A 5 5.14 -9.27 -11.02
CA LYS A 5 5.41 -7.90 -11.41
C LYS A 5 4.59 -6.96 -10.53
N ILE A 6 5.23 -5.96 -9.97
CA ILE A 6 4.57 -4.98 -9.10
C ILE A 6 4.40 -3.68 -9.87
N ILE A 7 3.17 -3.22 -9.96
CA ILE A 7 2.82 -1.98 -10.66
C ILE A 7 2.25 -1.00 -9.65
N PHE A 8 2.75 0.23 -9.65
CA PHE A 8 2.27 1.27 -8.76
C PHE A 8 1.39 2.24 -9.55
N LEU A 9 0.12 2.36 -9.15
CA LEU A 9 -0.77 3.31 -9.78
C LEU A 9 -0.46 4.73 -9.30
N ASP A 10 -0.79 5.69 -10.15
CA ASP A 10 -0.60 7.10 -9.81
C ASP A 10 -1.31 7.46 -8.51
N THR A 11 -2.49 6.90 -8.27
CA THR A 11 -3.23 7.15 -7.03
C THR A 11 -2.40 6.79 -5.81
N PHE A 12 -1.74 5.62 -5.83
CA PHE A 12 -0.87 5.21 -4.72
C PHE A 12 0.28 6.20 -4.55
N ILE A 13 0.93 6.56 -5.66
CA ILE A 13 2.07 7.46 -5.63
C ILE A 13 1.67 8.81 -5.06
N GLU A 14 0.52 9.33 -5.47
CA GLU A 14 0.01 10.60 -4.98
C GLU A 14 -0.39 10.53 -3.51
N ASN A 15 -1.01 9.43 -3.09
CA ASN A 15 -1.36 9.22 -1.69
C ASN A 15 -0.11 9.26 -0.81
N LEU A 16 0.92 8.52 -1.22
CA LEU A 16 2.15 8.45 -0.45
C LEU A 16 2.85 9.81 -0.42
N ALA A 17 2.85 10.51 -1.56
CA ALA A 17 3.45 11.84 -1.63
C ALA A 17 2.72 12.82 -0.70
N SER A 18 1.39 12.73 -0.63
CA SER A 18 0.60 13.61 0.24
C SER A 18 0.92 13.36 1.71
N VAL A 19 1.04 12.10 2.11
CA VAL A 19 1.39 11.77 3.49
C VAL A 19 2.80 12.27 3.81
N SER A 20 3.74 12.05 2.91
CA SER A 20 5.11 12.53 3.10
C SER A 20 5.17 14.05 3.22
N PHE A 21 4.44 14.74 2.36
CA PHE A 21 4.37 16.20 2.40
C PHE A 21 3.82 16.68 3.74
N PHE A 22 2.78 16.02 4.23
CA PHE A 22 2.20 16.38 5.52
C PHE A 22 3.23 16.22 6.64
N ILE A 23 3.97 15.12 6.65
CA ILE A 23 5.00 14.89 7.68
C ILE A 23 6.11 15.91 7.56
N GLU A 24 6.54 16.23 6.34
CA GLU A 24 7.56 17.24 6.12
C GLU A 24 7.11 18.61 6.62
N SER A 25 5.84 18.95 6.40
CA SER A 25 5.28 20.22 6.82
C SER A 25 5.24 20.36 8.34
N LYS A 26 5.34 19.25 9.07
CA LYS A 26 5.43 19.25 10.52
C LYS A 26 6.86 19.41 11.00
N GLY A 27 7.80 19.69 10.11
CA GLY A 27 9.19 19.87 10.46
C GLY A 27 9.99 18.58 10.57
N LEU A 28 9.54 17.52 9.89
CA LEU A 28 10.17 16.21 9.97
C LEU A 28 10.56 15.68 8.58
N PRO A 29 11.44 16.42 7.84
CA PRO A 29 11.77 15.99 6.47
C PRO A 29 12.47 14.63 6.40
N GLN A 30 13.30 14.31 7.38
CA GLN A 30 13.98 13.01 7.40
C GLN A 30 12.98 11.87 7.58
N THR A 31 12.00 12.09 8.46
CA THR A 31 10.95 11.09 8.68
C THR A 31 10.12 10.87 7.42
N ALA A 32 9.85 11.93 6.68
CA ALA A 32 9.10 11.84 5.44
C ALA A 32 9.85 11.00 4.39
N ILE A 33 11.15 11.22 4.27
CA ILE A 33 11.98 10.44 3.33
C ILE A 33 12.01 8.97 3.75
N LEU A 34 12.21 8.72 5.04
CA LEU A 34 12.26 7.35 5.56
C LEU A 34 10.93 6.62 5.36
N LEU A 35 9.82 7.33 5.48
CA LEU A 35 8.52 6.71 5.27
C LEU A 35 8.41 6.15 3.86
N LYS A 36 8.78 6.92 2.86
CA LYS A 36 8.73 6.46 1.47
C LYS A 36 9.59 5.23 1.26
N GLU A 37 10.82 5.27 1.74
CA GLU A 37 11.73 4.14 1.60
C GLU A 37 11.18 2.89 2.27
N LYS A 38 10.66 3.03 3.48
CA LYS A 38 10.12 1.90 4.22
C LYS A 38 8.88 1.30 3.56
N VAL A 39 8.04 2.14 2.98
CA VAL A 39 6.84 1.66 2.29
C VAL A 39 7.22 0.82 1.08
N TYR A 40 8.14 1.31 0.25
CA TYR A 40 8.56 0.56 -0.93
C TYR A 40 9.30 -0.72 -0.53
N ASP A 41 10.17 -0.66 0.46
CA ASP A 41 10.86 -1.86 0.95
C ASP A 41 9.88 -2.89 1.49
N PHE A 42 8.86 -2.44 2.22
CA PHE A 42 7.84 -3.32 2.76
C PHE A 42 7.10 -4.04 1.63
N ILE A 43 6.72 -3.32 0.59
CA ILE A 43 6.01 -3.91 -0.55
C ILE A 43 6.90 -4.90 -1.28
N GLU A 44 8.17 -4.57 -1.49
CA GLU A 44 9.10 -5.47 -2.16
C GLU A 44 9.37 -6.74 -1.37
N ASP A 45 9.27 -6.66 -0.04
CA ASP A 45 9.47 -7.81 0.83
C ASP A 45 8.23 -8.71 0.93
N LEU A 46 7.08 -8.25 0.45
CA LEU A 46 5.88 -9.08 0.45
C LEU A 46 6.02 -10.23 -0.53
N ASN A 47 5.50 -11.37 -0.14
CA ASN A 47 5.69 -12.59 -0.92
C ASN A 47 4.45 -12.90 -1.75
N PHE A 48 4.22 -12.08 -2.76
CA PHE A 48 3.04 -12.21 -3.61
C PHE A 48 3.02 -13.52 -4.41
N ASP A 49 4.19 -14.07 -4.68
CA ASP A 49 4.29 -15.30 -5.45
C ASP A 49 3.75 -16.51 -4.70
N LYS A 50 3.87 -16.50 -3.38
CA LYS A 50 3.55 -17.68 -2.56
C LYS A 50 2.39 -17.44 -1.61
N THR A 51 1.97 -16.20 -1.45
CA THR A 51 0.95 -15.85 -0.45
C THR A 51 -0.21 -15.14 -1.12
N GLU A 52 -1.40 -15.61 -0.83
CA GLU A 52 -2.61 -14.90 -1.24
C GLU A 52 -3.11 -14.14 -0.02
N TYR A 53 -3.10 -12.83 -0.13
CA TYR A 53 -3.48 -11.96 0.98
C TYR A 53 -4.99 -11.81 1.07
N ALA A 54 -5.47 -11.45 2.26
CA ALA A 54 -6.89 -11.34 2.51
C ALA A 54 -7.51 -10.12 1.82
N ARG A 55 -8.78 -10.24 1.45
CA ARG A 55 -9.52 -9.12 0.89
C ARG A 55 -9.72 -8.04 1.95
N CYS A 56 -9.90 -6.81 1.50
CA CYS A 56 -10.25 -5.71 2.39
C CYS A 56 -11.58 -6.03 3.06
N ARG A 57 -11.72 -5.62 4.30
CA ARG A 57 -12.99 -5.79 5.03
C ARG A 57 -14.00 -4.72 4.67
N ASP A 58 -13.51 -3.59 4.20
CA ASP A 58 -14.35 -2.53 3.69
C ASP A 58 -15.16 -3.07 2.50
N SER A 59 -16.47 -2.98 2.57
CA SER A 59 -17.34 -3.63 1.60
C SER A 59 -17.12 -3.13 0.16
N GLU A 60 -16.88 -1.85 -0.02
CA GLU A 60 -16.66 -1.32 -1.37
C GLU A 60 -15.40 -1.91 -1.99
N ARG A 61 -14.31 -1.96 -1.23
CA ARG A 61 -13.05 -2.49 -1.73
C ARG A 61 -13.12 -4.00 -1.90
N ALA A 62 -13.77 -4.68 -0.98
CA ALA A 62 -13.94 -6.14 -1.06
C ALA A 62 -14.74 -6.53 -2.29
N ASN A 63 -15.79 -5.78 -2.61
CA ASN A 63 -16.63 -6.05 -3.78
C ASN A 63 -15.87 -5.86 -5.08
N SER A 64 -14.86 -5.01 -5.07
CA SER A 64 -14.00 -4.80 -6.23
C SER A 64 -12.85 -5.82 -6.30
N GLY A 65 -12.78 -6.74 -5.35
CA GLY A 65 -11.73 -7.75 -5.32
C GLY A 65 -10.41 -7.23 -4.79
N LEU A 66 -10.41 -6.08 -4.14
CA LEU A 66 -9.19 -5.48 -3.63
C LEU A 66 -8.75 -6.13 -2.33
N LYS A 67 -7.45 -6.10 -2.10
CA LYS A 67 -6.85 -6.65 -0.89
C LYS A 67 -6.20 -5.54 -0.09
N CYS A 68 -6.16 -5.71 1.22
CA CYS A 68 -5.61 -4.72 2.13
C CYS A 68 -4.58 -5.38 3.02
N ILE A 69 -3.47 -4.67 3.24
CA ILE A 69 -2.47 -5.12 4.19
C ILE A 69 -2.01 -3.91 5.01
N PRO A 70 -1.97 -4.03 6.34
CA PRO A 70 -1.50 -2.92 7.17
C PRO A 70 0.02 -2.78 7.03
N PHE A 71 0.47 -1.56 6.75
CA PHE A 71 1.89 -1.26 6.72
C PHE A 71 2.43 -1.09 8.15
N ASN A 72 1.68 -0.33 8.92
CA ASN A 72 1.89 -0.20 10.35
C ASN A 72 0.53 0.08 10.95
N LYS A 73 0.47 0.52 12.20
CA LYS A 73 -0.83 0.77 12.82
C LYS A 73 -1.57 1.95 12.23
N LYS A 74 -0.87 2.81 11.49
CA LYS A 74 -1.45 4.06 10.97
C LYS A 74 -1.92 3.98 9.53
N TYR A 75 -1.32 3.12 8.72
CA TYR A 75 -1.56 3.11 7.26
C TYR A 75 -1.86 1.71 6.75
N THR A 76 -2.62 1.66 5.68
CA THR A 76 -2.98 0.42 5.00
C THR A 76 -2.68 0.58 3.51
N ILE A 77 -2.13 -0.47 2.92
CA ILE A 77 -1.85 -0.52 1.49
C ILE A 77 -2.94 -1.34 0.84
N VAL A 78 -3.59 -0.76 -0.18
CA VAL A 78 -4.65 -1.42 -0.93
C VAL A 78 -4.09 -1.84 -2.28
N PHE A 79 -4.31 -3.08 -2.67
CA PHE A 79 -3.76 -3.60 -3.91
C PHE A 79 -4.70 -4.64 -4.53
N TYR A 80 -4.46 -4.93 -5.80
CA TYR A 80 -5.16 -5.97 -6.55
C TYR A 80 -4.15 -7.03 -6.96
N GLN A 81 -4.36 -8.26 -6.53
CA GLN A 81 -3.42 -9.35 -6.77
C GLN A 81 -3.93 -10.25 -7.88
N MET A 82 -3.13 -10.38 -8.93
CA MET A 82 -3.39 -11.32 -10.03
C MET A 82 -2.32 -12.40 -10.00
N ASP A 83 -2.42 -13.37 -10.92
CA ASP A 83 -1.49 -14.51 -10.91
C ASP A 83 -0.04 -14.08 -11.07
N ASP A 84 0.23 -13.14 -11.97
CA ASP A 84 1.59 -12.73 -12.26
C ASP A 84 1.84 -11.24 -12.09
N GLU A 85 0.83 -10.50 -11.62
CA GLU A 85 0.96 -9.06 -11.40
C GLU A 85 0.25 -8.66 -10.13
N VAL A 86 0.80 -7.64 -9.49
CA VAL A 86 0.16 -6.98 -8.35
C VAL A 86 0.10 -5.50 -8.64
N ILE A 87 -1.07 -4.92 -8.54
CA ILE A 87 -1.27 -3.50 -8.79
C ILE A 87 -1.50 -2.82 -7.44
N ILE A 88 -0.56 -1.96 -7.05
CA ILE A 88 -0.65 -1.24 -5.79
C ILE A 88 -1.47 0.02 -6.06
N ILE A 89 -2.62 0.13 -5.42
CA ILE A 89 -3.64 1.11 -5.79
C ILE A 89 -3.69 2.31 -4.85
N GLU A 90 -3.69 2.07 -3.53
CA GLU A 90 -3.87 3.15 -2.57
C GLU A 90 -2.95 2.98 -1.37
N PHE A 91 -2.64 4.12 -0.76
CA PHE A 91 -1.96 4.18 0.53
C PHE A 91 -2.81 5.10 1.40
N VAL A 92 -3.55 4.53 2.36
CA VAL A 92 -4.55 5.29 3.11
C VAL A 92 -4.36 5.10 4.61
N ALA A 93 -4.87 6.07 5.37
CA ALA A 93 -4.86 5.94 6.83
C ALA A 93 -5.76 4.78 7.23
N SER A 94 -5.28 3.94 8.13
CA SER A 94 -6.01 2.74 8.54
C SER A 94 -7.38 3.06 9.13
N LYS A 95 -7.52 4.22 9.77
CA LYS A 95 -8.79 4.64 10.33
C LYS A 95 -9.87 4.88 9.27
N MET A 96 -9.46 4.99 8.01
CA MET A 96 -10.39 5.21 6.89
C MET A 96 -10.92 3.89 6.32
N ILE A 97 -10.46 2.77 6.86
CA ILE A 97 -10.85 1.45 6.41
C ILE A 97 -11.47 0.70 7.59
N HIS A 98 -12.59 0.06 7.34
CA HIS A 98 -13.23 -0.77 8.37
C HIS A 98 -12.56 -2.13 8.37
N TRP A 99 -11.82 -2.40 9.39
CA TRP A 99 -11.14 -3.69 9.56
C TRP A 99 -12.01 -4.74 10.21
#